data_bd4b2cd7cb46c3fce417b09a8107a613
#
_entry.id   bd4b2cd7cb46c3fce417b09a8107a613
#
_cell.length_a   1.000
_cell.length_b   1.000
_cell.length_c   1.000
_cell.angle_alpha   90.00
_cell.angle_beta   90.00
_cell.angle_gamma   90.00
#
_symmetry.space_group_name_H-M   'P 1'
#
loop_
_entity.id
_entity.type
_entity.pdbx_description
1 polymer ?
#
loop_
_entity_poly.entity_id
_entity_poly.type
_entity_poly.pdbx_seq_one_letter_code
_entity_poly.pdbx_strand_id
1 'polypeptide(L)' 'MTNEELIEELYHKAHKKGFFNELHDKVGELKKTKQFKCGHEMVRTAHDELKKIKLAQPTAQN' A
#
# COMPACT_ATOMS: atom_id res chain seq x y z
N MET A 1 5.54 -16.81 8.44
CA MET A 1 4.53 -15.78 8.32
C MET A 1 3.60 -16.07 7.16
N THR A 2 2.30 -15.98 7.39
CA THR A 2 1.34 -16.21 6.31
C THR A 2 1.17 -14.95 5.49
N ASN A 3 0.61 -15.11 4.27
CA ASN A 3 0.33 -13.94 3.43
C ASN A 3 -0.64 -12.97 4.11
N GLU A 4 -1.60 -13.51 4.85
CA GLU A 4 -2.56 -12.66 5.54
C GLU A 4 -1.88 -11.81 6.61
N GLU A 5 -0.95 -12.39 7.34
CA GLU A 5 -0.21 -11.64 8.36
C GLU A 5 0.63 -10.53 7.73
N LEU A 6 1.24 -10.82 6.59
CA LEU A 6 2.03 -9.81 5.89
C LEU A 6 1.15 -8.66 5.38
N ILE A 7 -0.04 -9.00 4.89
CA ILE A 7 -0.99 -7.99 4.43
C ILE A 7 -1.43 -7.12 5.60
N GLU A 8 -1.80 -7.74 6.71
CA GLU A 8 -2.21 -6.99 7.90
C GLU A 8 -1.12 -6.06 8.38
N GLU A 9 0.12 -6.52 8.35
CA GLU A 9 1.24 -5.72 8.79
C GLU A 9 1.40 -4.48 7.91
N LEU A 10 1.26 -4.65 6.60
CA LEU A 10 1.36 -3.52 5.69
C LEU A 10 0.24 -2.51 5.92
N TYR A 11 -0.99 -2.98 6.12
CA TYR A 11 -2.10 -2.10 6.42
C TYR A 11 -1.90 -1.39 7.76
N HIS A 12 -1.37 -2.10 8.74
CA HIS A 12 -1.09 -1.51 10.04
C HIS A 12 -0.08 -0.37 9.93
N LYS A 13 0.98 -0.59 9.17
CA LYS A 13 1.99 0.44 8.93
C LYS A 13 1.38 1.64 8.21
N ALA A 14 0.54 1.39 7.22
CA ALA A 14 -0.12 2.46 6.50
C ALA A 14 -1.03 3.26 7.43
N HIS A 15 -1.72 2.57 8.32
CA HIS A 15 -2.60 3.23 9.29
C HIS A 15 -1.80 4.16 10.19
N LYS A 16 -0.66 3.68 10.68
CA LYS A 16 0.19 4.50 11.54
C LYS A 16 0.71 5.75 10.83
N LYS A 17 0.99 5.62 9.54
CA LYS A 17 1.52 6.74 8.76
C LYS A 17 0.43 7.64 8.18
N GLY A 18 -0.83 7.25 8.37
CA GLY A 18 -1.94 8.08 7.94
C GLY A 18 -2.35 7.94 6.50
N PHE A 19 -1.92 6.87 5.81
CA PHE A 19 -2.36 6.65 4.43
C PHE A 19 -3.07 5.31 4.23
N PHE A 20 -3.78 4.86 5.26
CA PHE A 20 -4.55 3.63 5.17
C PHE A 20 -5.57 3.65 4.04
N ASN A 21 -6.35 4.74 3.95
CA ASN A 21 -7.37 4.88 2.91
C ASN A 21 -6.74 4.91 1.52
N GLU A 22 -5.63 5.60 1.39
CA GLU A 22 -4.92 5.68 0.12
C GLU A 22 -4.40 4.31 -0.30
N LEU A 23 -3.88 3.55 0.67
CA LEU A 23 -3.42 2.20 0.39
C LEU A 23 -4.56 1.32 -0.08
N HIS A 24 -5.69 1.40 0.59
CA HIS A 24 -6.87 0.62 0.21
C HIS A 24 -7.33 0.95 -1.20
N ASP A 25 -7.38 2.24 -1.53
CA ASP A 25 -7.74 2.68 -2.87
C ASP A 25 -6.75 2.18 -3.91
N LYS A 26 -5.46 2.27 -3.61
CA LYS A 26 -4.43 1.84 -4.53
C LYS A 26 -4.52 0.34 -4.79
N VAL A 27 -4.76 -0.44 -3.74
CA VAL A 27 -4.95 -1.88 -3.88
C VAL A 27 -6.14 -2.16 -4.80
N GLY A 28 -7.22 -1.43 -4.63
CA GLY A 28 -8.39 -1.58 -5.50
C GLY A 28 -8.07 -1.29 -6.96
N GLU A 29 -7.29 -0.25 -7.22
CA GLU A 29 -6.87 0.09 -8.57
C GLU A 29 -6.01 -1.02 -9.19
N LEU A 30 -5.04 -1.49 -8.43
CA LEU A 30 -4.14 -2.54 -8.93
C LEU A 30 -4.90 -3.82 -9.21
N LYS A 31 -5.89 -4.11 -8.39
CA LYS A 31 -6.73 -5.28 -8.57
C LYS A 31 -7.47 -5.24 -9.91
N LYS A 32 -7.86 -4.04 -10.34
CA LYS A 32 -8.58 -3.86 -11.60
C LYS A 32 -7.65 -3.82 -12.81
N THR A 33 -6.45 -3.28 -12.66
CA THR A 33 -5.58 -3.00 -13.80
C THR A 33 -4.47 -4.01 -14.00
N LYS A 34 -4.09 -4.73 -12.95
CA LYS A 34 -2.99 -5.68 -13.02
C LYS A 34 -3.38 -6.98 -12.32
N GLN A 35 -2.75 -8.07 -12.76
CA GLN A 35 -2.93 -9.35 -12.10
C GLN A 35 -1.70 -9.66 -11.26
N PHE A 36 -1.95 -10.10 -10.06
CA PHE A 36 -0.89 -10.46 -9.13
C PHE A 36 -1.05 -11.92 -8.72
N LYS A 37 0.05 -12.57 -8.42
CA LYS A 37 0.03 -13.97 -8.01
C LYS A 37 -0.65 -14.16 -6.66
N CYS A 38 -0.52 -13.19 -5.78
CA CYS A 38 -1.16 -13.27 -4.46
C CYS A 38 -1.47 -11.87 -3.96
N GLY A 39 -2.38 -11.82 -2.99
CA GLY A 39 -2.80 -10.55 -2.40
C GLY A 39 -1.66 -9.79 -1.74
N HIS A 40 -0.73 -10.52 -1.13
CA HIS A 40 0.40 -9.89 -0.47
C HIS A 40 1.26 -9.08 -1.45
N GLU A 41 1.51 -9.64 -2.61
CA GLU A 41 2.29 -8.93 -3.62
C GLU A 41 1.60 -7.65 -4.06
N MET A 42 0.29 -7.72 -4.23
CA MET A 42 -0.51 -6.56 -4.63
C MET A 42 -0.46 -5.47 -3.58
N VAL A 43 -0.68 -5.83 -2.33
CA VAL A 43 -0.67 -4.87 -1.23
C VAL A 43 0.72 -4.28 -1.06
N ARG A 44 1.74 -5.09 -1.17
CA ARG A 44 3.11 -4.63 -1.06
C ARG A 44 3.46 -3.64 -2.16
N THR A 45 3.06 -3.94 -3.39
CA THR A 45 3.29 -3.05 -4.51
C THR A 45 2.60 -1.70 -4.28
N ALA A 46 1.34 -1.76 -3.84
CA ALA A 46 0.60 -0.54 -3.54
C ALA A 46 1.28 0.28 -2.45
N HIS A 47 1.73 -0.38 -1.40
CA HIS A 47 2.41 0.28 -0.30
C HIS A 47 3.70 0.96 -0.77
N ASP A 48 4.49 0.25 -1.59
CA ASP A 48 5.74 0.80 -2.10
C ASP A 48 5.48 2.02 -2.99
N GLU A 49 4.48 1.94 -3.85
CA GLU A 49 4.17 3.07 -4.73
C GLU A 49 3.73 4.29 -3.95
N LEU A 50 2.89 4.11 -2.94
CA LEU A 50 2.47 5.21 -2.10
C LEU A 50 3.63 5.79 -1.31
N LYS A 51 4.50 4.95 -0.83
CA LYS A 51 5.68 5.39 -0.10
C LYS A 51 6.57 6.26 -0.99
N LYS A 52 6.75 5.86 -2.23
CA LYS A 52 7.54 6.65 -3.18
C LYS A 52 6.89 7.99 -3.46
N ILE A 53 5.60 8.00 -3.67
CA ILE A 53 4.87 9.24 -3.93
C ILE A 53 5.01 10.20 -2.76
N LYS A 54 4.81 9.69 -1.56
CA LYS A 54 4.88 10.54 -0.37
C LYS A 54 6.29 11.02 -0.08
N LEU A 55 7.28 10.20 -0.35
CA LEU A 55 8.67 10.62 -0.17
C LEU A 55 9.13 11.60 -1.25
N ALA A 56 8.55 11.48 -2.44
CA ALA A 56 8.90 12.37 -3.55
C ALA A 56 8.25 13.74 -3.43
N GLN A 57 7.16 13.85 -2.67
CA GLN A 57 6.49 15.14 -2.45
C GLN A 57 7.22 15.90 -1.36
N PRO A 58 7.75 17.04 -1.70
CA PRO A 58 8.49 17.82 -0.72
C PRO A 58 7.61 18.45 0.32
N THR A 59 6.45 18.46 0.25
CA THR A 59 5.68 19.10 1.12
C THR A 59 4.99 18.89 2.06
N ALA A 60 5.19 18.84 1.90
CA ALA A 60 4.68 18.84 2.37
C ALA A 60 4.10 19.08 3.21
N GLN A 61 4.19 19.01 3.25
CA GLN A 61 3.74 19.09 3.87
C GLN A 61 3.77 19.45 4.56
N ASN A 62 4.08 19.60 4.72
CA ASN A 62 4.00 19.89 5.48
C ASN A 62 3.77 20.15 5.83
#